data_d677710a44a2ee50230dabcb3fbc24e8
#
_entry.id   d677710a44a2ee50230dabcb3fbc24e8
#
_cell.length_a   1.000
_cell.length_b   1.000
_cell.length_c   1.000
_cell.angle_alpha   90.00
_cell.angle_beta   90.00
_cell.angle_gamma   90.00
#
_symmetry.space_group_name_H-M   'P 1'
#
loop_
_entity.id
_entity.type
_entity.pdbx_description
1 polymer ?
#
loop_
_entity_poly.entity_id
_entity_poly.type
_entity_poly.pdbx_seq_one_letter_code
_entity_poly.pdbx_strand_id
1 'polypeptide(L)'
;MNIKIYLYNKEDRKFSHIMGGHAFLVTEYIDEYLDYTLTPPPDYNHVWRWIDSEWVADPTEEKSIAEAQASVWSNIKDKRQDQITSGVLVKSVDKVFQTDNNSIIQYSNIGGMIALNNYEPIQWKTEDNSWVTLTEDLFKELQQAMSANTQSNYATAEQHKEAMLAVEDPLNYDYSKGWSNGVVDYN
;
A
#
# COMPACT_ATOMS: atom_id res chain seq x y z
N MET A 1 15.13 8.81 7.40
CA MET A 1 14.59 8.86 6.02
C MET A 1 14.34 7.42 5.59
N ASN A 2 13.10 7.09 5.24
CA ASN A 2 12.79 5.78 4.68
C ASN A 2 13.14 5.75 3.20
N ILE A 3 13.80 4.69 2.77
CA ILE A 3 14.16 4.46 1.37
C ILE A 3 13.64 3.10 0.92
N LYS A 4 13.42 2.93 -0.37
CA LYS A 4 13.24 1.62 -1.00
C LYS A 4 14.54 1.23 -1.68
N ILE A 5 14.92 -0.02 -1.52
CA ILE A 5 16.05 -0.64 -2.21
C ILE A 5 15.57 -1.83 -3.02
N TYR A 6 16.22 -2.07 -4.12
CA TYR A 6 15.91 -3.15 -5.07
C TYR A 6 17.09 -4.11 -5.07
N LEU A 7 16.88 -5.29 -4.49
CA LEU A 7 17.92 -6.28 -4.27
C LEU A 7 18.08 -7.17 -5.51
N TYR A 8 19.30 -7.49 -5.83
CA TYR A 8 19.64 -8.41 -6.90
C TYR A 8 20.73 -9.40 -6.46
N ASN A 9 20.73 -10.59 -7.04
CA ASN A 9 21.71 -11.61 -6.78
C ASN A 9 23.08 -11.22 -7.41
N LYS A 10 24.17 -11.35 -6.65
CA LYS A 10 25.53 -10.99 -7.12
C LYS A 10 26.06 -11.90 -8.21
N GLU A 11 25.67 -13.17 -8.22
CA GLU A 11 26.17 -14.16 -9.15
C GLU A 11 25.58 -13.97 -10.56
N ASP A 12 24.23 -13.96 -10.67
CA ASP A 12 23.55 -13.90 -11.96
C ASP A 12 22.92 -12.54 -12.26
N ARG A 13 23.04 -11.58 -11.31
CA ARG A 13 22.52 -10.21 -11.41
C ARG A 13 20.99 -10.09 -11.48
N LYS A 14 20.25 -11.19 -11.30
CA LYS A 14 18.78 -11.18 -11.34
C LYS A 14 18.19 -10.38 -10.19
N PHE A 15 17.14 -9.63 -10.52
CA PHE A 15 16.29 -8.99 -9.51
C PHE A 15 15.72 -10.04 -8.56
N SER A 16 15.81 -9.77 -7.27
CA SER A 16 15.32 -10.64 -6.21
C SER A 16 14.01 -10.11 -5.62
N HIS A 17 14.08 -9.04 -4.87
CA HIS A 17 12.91 -8.46 -4.20
C HIS A 17 13.14 -7.01 -3.79
N ILE A 18 12.09 -6.39 -3.26
CA ILE A 18 12.12 -5.00 -2.76
C ILE A 18 12.17 -5.04 -1.24
N MET A 19 13.02 -4.21 -0.67
CA MET A 19 13.01 -3.92 0.76
C MET A 19 12.81 -2.43 0.99
N GLY A 20 12.04 -2.11 2.03
CA GLY A 20 11.82 -0.74 2.46
C GLY A 20 12.19 -0.59 3.93
N GLY A 21 12.84 0.50 4.27
CA GLY A 21 13.21 0.73 5.66
C GLY A 21 14.04 1.99 5.85
N HIS A 22 14.57 2.13 7.06
CA HIS A 22 15.45 3.25 7.38
C HIS A 22 16.81 3.07 6.67
N ALA A 23 17.34 4.17 6.11
CA ALA A 23 18.59 4.15 5.33
C ALA A 23 19.79 3.50 6.07
N PHE A 24 19.80 3.51 7.41
CA PHE A 24 20.87 2.89 8.22
C PHE A 24 20.83 1.35 8.21
N LEU A 25 19.72 0.75 7.79
CA LEU A 25 19.52 -0.71 7.81
C LEU A 25 19.85 -1.37 6.46
N VAL A 26 20.27 -0.60 5.45
CA VAL A 26 20.55 -1.14 4.12
C VAL A 26 21.63 -2.21 4.16
N THR A 27 22.66 -2.04 4.99
CA THR A 27 23.75 -3.00 5.14
C THR A 27 23.34 -4.32 5.79
N GLU A 28 22.19 -4.37 6.47
CA GLU A 28 21.64 -5.60 7.05
C GLU A 28 21.02 -6.53 6.00
N TYR A 29 20.68 -5.98 4.82
CA TYR A 29 20.07 -6.72 3.71
C TYR A 29 21.09 -7.13 2.63
N ILE A 30 22.33 -6.67 2.76
CA ILE A 30 23.42 -7.03 1.86
C ILE A 30 24.23 -8.15 2.52
N ASP A 31 24.30 -9.27 1.84
CA ASP A 31 25.07 -10.43 2.30
C ASP A 31 26.06 -10.89 1.22
N GLU A 32 26.56 -12.11 1.34
CA GLU A 32 27.47 -12.67 0.32
C GLU A 32 26.76 -12.94 -1.02
N TYR A 33 25.40 -13.03 -1.04
CA TYR A 33 24.60 -13.39 -2.20
C TYR A 33 23.86 -12.20 -2.83
N LEU A 34 23.52 -11.18 -2.03
CA LEU A 34 22.68 -10.06 -2.47
C LEU A 34 23.42 -8.72 -2.44
N ASP A 35 23.12 -7.89 -3.44
CA ASP A 35 23.51 -6.48 -3.51
C ASP A 35 22.29 -5.65 -3.87
N TYR A 36 22.40 -4.33 -3.92
CA TYR A 36 21.24 -3.46 -4.11
C TYR A 36 21.48 -2.30 -5.07
N THR A 37 20.37 -1.76 -5.58
CA THR A 37 20.31 -0.47 -6.25
C THR A 37 19.13 0.36 -5.73
N LEU A 38 19.19 1.67 -5.91
CA LEU A 38 18.07 2.58 -5.62
C LEU A 38 17.16 2.75 -6.84
N THR A 39 17.60 2.32 -8.01
CA THR A 39 16.83 2.40 -9.26
C THR A 39 15.83 1.24 -9.31
N PRO A 40 14.51 1.51 -9.42
CA PRO A 40 13.53 0.45 -9.60
C PRO A 40 13.69 -0.23 -10.96
N PRO A 41 13.39 -1.52 -11.08
CA PRO A 41 13.23 -2.13 -12.40
C PRO A 41 12.08 -1.45 -13.15
N PRO A 42 12.11 -1.40 -14.49
CA PRO A 42 11.07 -0.75 -15.31
C PRO A 42 9.67 -1.30 -15.08
N ASP A 43 9.57 -2.59 -14.82
CA ASP A 43 8.36 -3.30 -14.43
C ASP A 43 8.73 -4.55 -13.61
N TYR A 44 7.72 -5.31 -13.16
CA TYR A 44 7.93 -6.58 -12.44
C TYR A 44 7.48 -7.79 -13.26
N ASN A 45 7.27 -7.60 -14.55
CA ASN A 45 6.72 -8.58 -15.47
C ASN A 45 7.82 -9.41 -16.15
N HIS A 46 9.01 -8.84 -16.25
CA HIS A 46 10.17 -9.48 -16.85
C HIS A 46 11.17 -9.93 -15.79
N VAL A 47 12.02 -10.86 -16.15
CA VAL A 47 13.23 -11.15 -15.37
C VAL A 47 14.27 -10.08 -15.70
N TRP A 48 14.58 -9.26 -14.73
CA TRP A 48 15.52 -8.16 -14.84
C TRP A 48 16.88 -8.56 -14.27
N ARG A 49 17.95 -8.16 -14.97
CA ARG A 49 19.34 -8.26 -14.50
C ARG A 49 19.94 -6.87 -14.35
N TRP A 50 20.63 -6.63 -13.23
CA TRP A 50 21.35 -5.37 -13.00
C TRP A 50 22.73 -5.44 -13.62
N ILE A 51 22.92 -4.82 -14.81
CA ILE A 51 24.15 -4.85 -15.61
C ILE A 51 24.54 -3.40 -15.92
N ASP A 52 25.79 -3.04 -15.68
CA ASP A 52 26.36 -1.73 -16.00
C ASP A 52 25.50 -0.54 -15.51
N SER A 53 24.96 -0.67 -14.30
CA SER A 53 24.09 0.35 -13.66
C SER A 53 22.73 0.55 -14.34
N GLU A 54 22.27 -0.43 -15.10
CA GLU A 54 20.94 -0.44 -15.73
C GLU A 54 20.26 -1.80 -15.54
N TRP A 55 18.90 -1.78 -15.56
CA TRP A 55 18.11 -3.01 -15.63
C TRP A 55 17.97 -3.47 -17.07
N VAL A 56 18.48 -4.66 -17.36
CA VAL A 56 18.39 -5.30 -18.67
C VAL A 56 17.45 -6.49 -18.56
N ALA A 57 16.43 -6.53 -19.43
CA ALA A 57 15.52 -7.68 -19.52
C ALA A 57 16.28 -8.93 -19.97
N ASP A 58 16.05 -10.06 -19.30
CA ASP A 58 16.58 -11.34 -19.73
C ASP A 58 15.62 -11.97 -20.77
N PRO A 59 15.98 -12.01 -22.03
CA PRO A 59 15.08 -12.52 -23.06
C PRO A 59 14.94 -14.05 -23.04
N THR A 60 15.73 -14.74 -22.23
CA THR A 60 15.73 -16.22 -22.17
C THR A 60 14.87 -16.79 -21.05
N GLU A 61 14.40 -15.95 -20.12
CA GLU A 61 13.59 -16.37 -18.99
C GLU A 61 12.24 -15.65 -18.98
N GLU A 62 11.22 -16.30 -19.49
CA GLU A 62 9.84 -15.90 -19.28
C GLU A 62 9.37 -16.39 -17.90
N LYS A 63 8.73 -15.51 -17.13
CA LYS A 63 8.08 -15.93 -15.88
C LYS A 63 7.00 -16.96 -16.23
N SER A 64 6.93 -18.04 -15.45
CA SER A 64 5.79 -18.94 -15.52
C SER A 64 4.49 -18.19 -15.19
N ILE A 65 3.36 -18.67 -15.70
CA ILE A 65 2.04 -18.09 -15.40
C ILE A 65 1.83 -17.95 -13.88
N ALA A 66 2.27 -18.91 -13.10
CA ALA A 66 2.15 -18.87 -11.64
C ALA A 66 2.99 -17.75 -11.01
N GLU A 67 4.22 -17.53 -11.48
CA GLU A 67 5.08 -16.43 -11.02
C GLU A 67 4.54 -15.07 -11.47
N ALA A 68 3.99 -14.99 -12.68
CA ALA A 68 3.31 -13.82 -13.19
C ALA A 68 2.09 -13.46 -12.30
N GLN A 69 1.24 -14.42 -12.03
CA GLN A 69 0.07 -14.25 -11.15
C GLN A 69 0.48 -13.83 -9.73
N ALA A 70 1.51 -14.45 -9.16
CA ALA A 70 2.01 -14.08 -7.83
C ALA A 70 2.53 -12.64 -7.79
N SER A 71 3.24 -12.21 -8.84
CA SER A 71 3.75 -10.84 -8.97
C SER A 71 2.63 -9.82 -9.05
N VAL A 72 1.66 -10.04 -9.94
CA VAL A 72 0.50 -9.14 -10.10
C VAL A 72 -0.35 -9.10 -8.84
N TRP A 73 -0.56 -10.24 -8.19
CA TRP A 73 -1.27 -10.29 -6.90
C TRP A 73 -0.56 -9.46 -5.82
N SER A 74 0.77 -9.46 -5.79
CA SER A 74 1.52 -8.57 -4.88
C SER A 74 1.22 -7.10 -5.16
N ASN A 75 1.26 -6.69 -6.43
CA ASN A 75 0.97 -5.31 -6.83
C ASN A 75 -0.47 -4.88 -6.51
N ILE A 76 -1.44 -5.78 -6.67
CA ILE A 76 -2.85 -5.55 -6.28
C ILE A 76 -2.95 -5.33 -4.77
N LYS A 77 -2.23 -6.10 -3.96
CA LYS A 77 -2.20 -5.91 -2.49
C LYS A 77 -1.58 -4.57 -2.09
N ASP A 78 -0.51 -4.17 -2.76
CA ASP A 78 0.14 -2.88 -2.52
C ASP A 78 -0.81 -1.73 -2.88
N LYS A 79 -1.46 -1.81 -4.04
CA LYS A 79 -2.48 -0.84 -4.45
C LYS A 79 -3.63 -0.75 -3.45
N ARG A 80 -4.12 -1.89 -2.95
CA ARG A 80 -5.13 -1.93 -1.88
C ARG A 80 -4.64 -1.18 -0.64
N GLN A 81 -3.41 -1.44 -0.21
CA GLN A 81 -2.85 -0.77 0.97
C GLN A 81 -2.74 0.73 0.77
N ASP A 82 -2.28 1.17 -0.40
CA ASP A 82 -2.22 2.59 -0.75
C ASP A 82 -3.61 3.26 -0.65
N GLN A 83 -4.66 2.60 -1.15
CA GLN A 83 -6.04 3.12 -1.07
C GLN A 83 -6.57 3.16 0.37
N ILE A 84 -6.25 2.17 1.20
CA ILE A 84 -6.66 2.15 2.61
C ILE A 84 -5.99 3.27 3.41
N THR A 85 -4.75 3.60 3.09
CA THR A 85 -3.96 4.61 3.82
C THR A 85 -4.02 6.02 3.21
N SER A 86 -4.75 6.22 2.12
CA SER A 86 -4.86 7.51 1.43
C SER A 86 -5.80 8.53 2.09
N GLY A 87 -6.44 8.15 3.20
CA GLY A 87 -7.42 8.99 3.89
C GLY A 87 -8.86 8.57 3.61
N VAL A 88 -9.79 9.09 4.43
CA VAL A 88 -11.23 8.89 4.26
C VAL A 88 -12.00 10.20 4.39
N LEU A 89 -12.98 10.40 3.52
CA LEU A 89 -13.90 11.55 3.61
C LEU A 89 -14.96 11.29 4.68
N VAL A 90 -15.04 12.19 5.65
CA VAL A 90 -16.14 12.23 6.62
C VAL A 90 -17.15 13.29 6.17
N LYS A 91 -18.33 12.83 5.72
CA LYS A 91 -19.29 13.64 4.98
C LYS A 91 -19.93 14.75 5.82
N SER A 92 -20.17 14.52 7.12
CA SER A 92 -20.82 15.50 7.99
C SER A 92 -20.04 16.82 8.11
N VAL A 93 -18.74 16.76 7.95
CA VAL A 93 -17.84 17.92 8.04
C VAL A 93 -17.14 18.25 6.71
N ASP A 94 -17.39 17.43 5.66
CA ASP A 94 -16.77 17.54 4.35
C ASP A 94 -15.24 17.66 4.42
N LYS A 95 -14.62 16.77 5.19
CA LYS A 95 -13.16 16.74 5.42
C LYS A 95 -12.59 15.35 5.25
N VAL A 96 -11.38 15.29 4.69
CA VAL A 96 -10.58 14.07 4.60
C VAL A 96 -9.74 13.92 5.87
N PHE A 97 -9.89 12.78 6.52
CA PHE A 97 -9.08 12.37 7.67
C PHE A 97 -8.00 11.40 7.21
N GLN A 98 -6.79 11.65 7.65
CA GLN A 98 -5.64 10.80 7.34
C GLN A 98 -5.83 9.40 7.92
N THR A 99 -5.42 8.37 7.18
CA THR A 99 -5.50 6.96 7.59
C THR A 99 -4.13 6.26 7.55
N ASP A 100 -3.06 7.04 7.63
CA ASP A 100 -1.71 6.50 7.81
C ASP A 100 -1.53 5.84 9.20
N ASN A 101 -0.46 5.08 9.37
CA ASN A 101 -0.21 4.32 10.60
C ASN A 101 -0.19 5.19 11.87
N ASN A 102 0.33 6.42 11.79
CA ASN A 102 0.39 7.30 12.95
C ASN A 102 -1.01 7.77 13.34
N SER A 103 -1.83 8.13 12.35
CA SER A 103 -3.22 8.54 12.56
C SER A 103 -4.06 7.39 13.15
N ILE A 104 -3.88 6.17 12.65
CA ILE A 104 -4.57 4.97 13.19
C ILE A 104 -4.21 4.72 14.66
N ILE A 105 -2.95 4.88 15.05
CA ILE A 105 -2.55 4.75 16.46
C ILE A 105 -3.25 5.80 17.34
N GLN A 106 -3.33 7.06 16.88
CA GLN A 106 -4.02 8.11 17.60
C GLN A 106 -5.52 7.84 17.73
N TYR A 107 -6.18 7.37 16.65
CA TYR A 107 -7.59 6.95 16.69
C TYR A 107 -7.82 5.80 17.65
N SER A 108 -6.90 4.83 17.72
CA SER A 108 -7.00 3.73 18.68
C SER A 108 -6.96 4.24 20.12
N ASN A 109 -6.10 5.21 20.43
CA ASN A 109 -6.04 5.84 21.75
C ASN A 109 -7.33 6.60 22.07
N ILE A 110 -7.87 7.37 21.13
CA ILE A 110 -9.16 8.07 21.29
C ILE A 110 -10.29 7.07 21.56
N GLY A 111 -10.36 5.98 20.78
CA GLY A 111 -11.35 4.93 21.00
C GLY A 111 -11.27 4.30 22.39
N GLY A 112 -10.05 4.11 22.91
CA GLY A 112 -9.83 3.67 24.29
C GLY A 112 -10.34 4.67 25.34
N MET A 113 -10.10 5.97 25.15
CA MET A 113 -10.59 7.03 26.04
C MET A 113 -12.14 7.09 26.06
N ILE A 114 -12.77 6.98 24.88
CA ILE A 114 -14.23 6.93 24.73
C ILE A 114 -14.79 5.71 25.49
N ALA A 115 -14.18 4.53 25.30
CA ALA A 115 -14.63 3.30 25.95
C ALA A 115 -14.54 3.36 27.49
N LEU A 116 -13.62 4.17 28.00
CA LEU A 116 -13.47 4.42 29.46
C LEU A 116 -14.34 5.58 30.00
N ASN A 117 -15.20 6.18 29.16
CA ASN A 117 -15.96 7.39 29.45
C ASN A 117 -15.07 8.56 29.94
N ASN A 118 -13.87 8.67 29.39
CA ASN A 118 -12.86 9.68 29.73
C ASN A 118 -12.40 10.46 28.51
N TYR A 119 -13.31 10.74 27.58
CA TYR A 119 -12.99 11.47 26.34
C TYR A 119 -13.64 12.88 26.42
N GLU A 120 -12.80 13.88 26.17
CA GLU A 120 -13.23 15.24 25.90
C GLU A 120 -12.93 15.59 24.45
N PRO A 121 -13.84 16.34 23.76
CA PRO A 121 -13.62 16.73 22.37
C PRO A 121 -12.30 17.50 22.19
N ILE A 122 -11.54 17.12 21.17
CA ILE A 122 -10.23 17.70 20.87
C ILE A 122 -10.23 18.40 19.50
N GLN A 123 -9.29 19.31 19.31
CA GLN A 123 -9.04 19.88 17.99
C GLN A 123 -8.20 18.90 17.16
N TRP A 124 -8.73 18.50 16.02
CA TRP A 124 -8.08 17.58 15.09
C TRP A 124 -7.75 18.27 13.78
N LYS A 125 -6.54 18.05 13.27
CA LYS A 125 -6.08 18.61 12.02
C LYS A 125 -6.37 17.65 10.87
N THR A 126 -7.13 18.08 9.88
CA THR A 126 -7.50 17.32 8.69
C THR A 126 -6.44 17.41 7.59
N GLU A 127 -6.55 16.63 6.51
CA GLU A 127 -5.56 16.54 5.43
C GLU A 127 -5.30 17.90 4.76
N ASP A 128 -6.33 18.72 4.58
CA ASP A 128 -6.24 20.06 4.02
C ASP A 128 -5.64 21.11 4.98
N ASN A 129 -5.11 20.66 6.12
CA ASN A 129 -4.55 21.49 7.20
C ASN A 129 -5.58 22.36 7.93
N SER A 130 -6.88 22.17 7.76
CA SER A 130 -7.91 22.79 8.58
C SER A 130 -8.09 22.06 9.92
N TRP A 131 -8.84 22.68 10.83
CA TRP A 131 -9.12 22.12 12.14
C TRP A 131 -10.61 21.82 12.30
N VAL A 132 -10.93 20.69 12.91
CA VAL A 132 -12.28 20.32 13.30
C VAL A 132 -12.30 19.91 14.77
N THR A 133 -13.41 20.14 15.45
CA THR A 133 -13.60 19.59 16.79
C THR A 133 -14.01 18.12 16.67
N LEU A 134 -13.11 17.22 17.01
CA LEU A 134 -13.38 15.79 16.97
C LEU A 134 -14.20 15.42 18.20
N THR A 135 -15.51 15.36 18.03
CA THR A 135 -16.47 14.89 19.03
C THR A 135 -16.56 13.36 19.01
N GLU A 136 -17.19 12.75 20.00
CA GLU A 136 -17.43 11.31 20.01
C GLU A 136 -18.27 10.86 18.80
N ASP A 137 -19.29 11.63 18.41
CA ASP A 137 -20.13 11.29 17.25
C ASP A 137 -19.36 11.40 15.94
N LEU A 138 -18.55 12.45 15.77
CA LEU A 138 -17.69 12.59 14.62
C LEU A 138 -16.63 11.47 14.55
N PHE A 139 -16.12 11.03 15.71
CA PHE A 139 -15.21 9.90 15.78
C PHE A 139 -15.89 8.58 15.37
N LYS A 140 -17.14 8.35 15.77
CA LYS A 140 -17.92 7.18 15.33
C LYS A 140 -18.11 7.18 13.81
N GLU A 141 -18.46 8.32 13.23
CA GLU A 141 -18.59 8.48 11.78
C GLU A 141 -17.27 8.21 11.06
N LEU A 142 -16.16 8.75 11.57
CA LEU A 142 -14.81 8.46 11.07
C LEU A 142 -14.50 6.95 11.09
N GLN A 143 -14.81 6.26 12.18
CA GLN A 143 -14.59 4.81 12.30
C GLN A 143 -15.43 4.02 11.27
N GLN A 144 -16.68 4.46 11.03
CA GLN A 144 -17.52 3.86 10.00
C GLN A 144 -16.95 4.08 8.60
N ALA A 145 -16.48 5.30 8.29
CA ALA A 145 -15.86 5.64 7.02
C ALA A 145 -14.59 4.79 6.78
N MET A 146 -13.72 4.68 7.78
CA MET A 146 -12.50 3.84 7.68
C MET A 146 -12.84 2.37 7.47
N SER A 147 -13.82 1.83 8.20
CA SER A 147 -14.24 0.45 8.05
C SER A 147 -14.82 0.19 6.65
N ALA A 148 -15.69 1.06 6.17
CA ALA A 148 -16.28 0.94 4.83
C ALA A 148 -15.24 1.03 3.72
N ASN A 149 -14.29 1.98 3.82
CA ASN A 149 -13.18 2.11 2.87
C ASN A 149 -12.31 0.84 2.85
N THR A 150 -11.97 0.32 4.02
CA THR A 150 -11.18 -0.91 4.14
C THR A 150 -11.89 -2.09 3.49
N GLN A 151 -13.15 -2.33 3.84
CA GLN A 151 -13.93 -3.44 3.31
C GLN A 151 -14.11 -3.35 1.77
N SER A 152 -14.41 -2.16 1.26
CA SER A 152 -14.54 -1.91 -0.18
C SER A 152 -13.25 -2.25 -0.92
N ASN A 153 -12.10 -1.78 -0.43
CA ASN A 153 -10.81 -2.04 -1.07
C ASN A 153 -10.37 -3.50 -0.97
N TYR A 154 -10.71 -4.21 0.11
CA TYR A 154 -10.51 -5.67 0.17
C TYR A 154 -11.37 -6.41 -0.84
N ALA A 155 -12.66 -6.07 -0.97
CA ALA A 155 -13.54 -6.67 -1.95
C ALA A 155 -13.05 -6.43 -3.39
N THR A 156 -12.63 -5.20 -3.70
CA THR A 156 -12.04 -4.86 -5.00
C THR A 156 -10.77 -5.66 -5.30
N ALA A 157 -9.89 -5.83 -4.31
CA ALA A 157 -8.68 -6.62 -4.47
C ALA A 157 -8.99 -8.08 -4.81
N GLU A 158 -9.95 -8.71 -4.12
CA GLU A 158 -10.33 -10.09 -4.42
C GLU A 158 -11.00 -10.22 -5.80
N GLN A 159 -11.82 -9.26 -6.21
CA GLN A 159 -12.38 -9.22 -7.58
C GLN A 159 -11.25 -9.13 -8.63
N HIS A 160 -10.26 -8.28 -8.42
CA HIS A 160 -9.10 -8.19 -9.30
C HIS A 160 -8.30 -9.47 -9.33
N LYS A 161 -8.11 -10.13 -8.17
CA LYS A 161 -7.43 -11.42 -8.09
C LYS A 161 -8.13 -12.48 -8.92
N GLU A 162 -9.44 -12.65 -8.75
CA GLU A 162 -10.23 -13.62 -9.51
C GLU A 162 -10.14 -13.35 -11.02
N ALA A 163 -10.31 -12.09 -11.44
CA ALA A 163 -10.24 -11.70 -12.83
C ALA A 163 -8.83 -11.90 -13.42
N MET A 164 -7.79 -11.55 -12.69
CA MET A 164 -6.38 -11.74 -13.07
C MET A 164 -6.03 -13.22 -13.23
N LEU A 165 -6.55 -14.10 -12.39
CA LEU A 165 -6.33 -15.54 -12.49
C LEU A 165 -7.01 -16.17 -13.70
N ALA A 166 -8.02 -15.51 -14.27
CA ALA A 166 -8.80 -16.01 -15.41
C ALA A 166 -8.24 -15.57 -16.78
N VAL A 167 -7.26 -14.67 -16.85
CA VAL A 167 -6.67 -14.20 -18.11
C VAL A 167 -5.46 -15.03 -18.51
N GLU A 168 -5.23 -15.13 -19.82
CA GLU A 168 -4.06 -15.84 -20.37
C GLU A 168 -2.74 -15.12 -20.10
N ASP A 169 -2.78 -13.77 -20.05
CA ASP A 169 -1.64 -12.92 -19.75
C ASP A 169 -1.88 -12.09 -18.49
N PRO A 170 -1.58 -12.65 -17.31
CA PRO A 170 -1.74 -11.95 -16.05
C PRO A 170 -0.93 -10.66 -15.93
N LEU A 171 0.22 -10.59 -16.59
CA LEU A 171 1.14 -9.47 -16.49
C LEU A 171 0.58 -8.19 -17.10
N ASN A 172 -0.26 -8.30 -18.11
CA ASN A 172 -0.95 -7.18 -18.76
C ASN A 172 -2.36 -6.94 -18.19
N TYR A 173 -2.72 -7.57 -17.07
CA TYR A 173 -4.00 -7.35 -16.43
C TYR A 173 -4.10 -5.94 -15.82
N ASP A 174 -5.14 -5.16 -16.24
CA ASP A 174 -5.39 -3.82 -15.70
C ASP A 174 -6.20 -3.87 -14.40
N TYR A 175 -5.53 -3.60 -13.28
CA TYR A 175 -6.14 -3.48 -11.95
C TYR A 175 -6.24 -2.02 -11.45
N SER A 176 -6.26 -1.05 -12.36
CA SER A 176 -6.26 0.37 -12.00
C SER A 176 -7.61 0.89 -11.49
N LYS A 177 -8.72 0.21 -11.79
CA LYS A 177 -10.11 0.69 -11.61
C LYS A 177 -10.81 0.02 -10.43
N GLY A 178 -11.94 0.60 -10.03
CA GLY A 178 -12.84 0.00 -9.03
C GLY A 178 -12.45 0.24 -7.58
N TRP A 179 -11.32 0.82 -7.31
CA TRP A 179 -10.85 1.11 -5.96
C TRP A 179 -11.64 2.25 -5.31
N SER A 180 -11.90 2.12 -4.01
CA SER A 180 -12.38 3.24 -3.21
C SER A 180 -11.23 4.23 -3.00
N ASN A 181 -11.50 5.50 -3.21
CA ASN A 181 -10.58 6.61 -2.95
C ASN A 181 -10.89 7.31 -1.61
N GLY A 182 -11.39 6.58 -0.64
CA GLY A 182 -11.77 7.12 0.66
C GLY A 182 -13.17 7.78 0.68
N VAL A 183 -13.83 7.90 -0.46
CA VAL A 183 -15.22 8.39 -0.57
C VAL A 183 -16.14 7.18 -0.70
N VAL A 184 -16.63 6.67 0.42
CA VAL A 184 -17.54 5.52 0.45
C VAL A 184 -18.94 5.99 0.89
N ASP A 185 -19.96 5.53 0.18
CA ASP A 185 -21.35 5.68 0.64
C ASP A 185 -21.64 4.60 1.68
N TYR A 186 -21.63 4.98 2.95
CA TYR A 186 -22.12 4.13 4.04
C TYR A 186 -23.53 4.59 4.41
N ASN A 187 -24.50 3.82 3.90
CA ASN A 187 -25.92 3.91 4.29
C ASN A 187 -26.22 2.85 5.33
#